data_5d90fe8008ebe34dfa352347762e3b98
#
_entry.id   5d90fe8008ebe34dfa352347762e3b98
#
_cell.length_a   1.000
_cell.length_b   1.000
_cell.length_c   1.000
_cell.angle_alpha   90.00
_cell.angle_beta   90.00
_cell.angle_gamma   90.00
#
_symmetry.space_group_name_H-M   'P 1'
#
loop_
_entity.id
_entity.type
_entity.pdbx_description
1 polymer ?
#
loop_
_entity_poly.entity_id
_entity_poly.type
_entity_poly.pdbx_seq_one_letter_code
_entity_poly.pdbx_strand_id
1 'polypeptide(L)'
;RLKLLSKESNVETIELKRGSNSIYVQYDDVMFFESSTKSHRLLAHLDNRQIEFYGNLKELAQLDDGFFRCHNSFVVNRHNIDSVDSKERIVTFRNGEHCYASVRNVKKI
;
A
#
# COMPACT_ATOMS: atom_id res chain seq x y z
N ARG A 1 -16.00 4.41 -4.12
CA ARG A 1 -16.05 4.09 -4.30
C ARG A 1 -16.36 3.68 -4.32
N LEU A 2 -16.16 3.19 -4.41
CA LEU A 2 -16.19 2.62 -4.44
C LEU A 2 -16.56 2.34 -4.55
N LYS A 3 -16.52 2.11 -4.67
CA LYS A 3 -16.63 1.58 -4.87
C LYS A 3 -16.79 1.01 -4.86
N LEU A 4 -16.85 0.57 -4.84
CA LEU A 4 -16.95 -0.12 -4.94
C LEU A 4 -17.42 -0.52 -5.15
N LEU A 5 -17.43 -0.77 -5.47
CA LEU A 5 -17.71 -1.23 -5.88
C LEU A 5 -18.00 -1.69 -6.18
N SER A 6 -18.27 -1.79 -6.27
CA SER A 6 -18.34 -2.27 -6.71
C SER A 6 -18.36 -2.71 -6.89
N LYS A 7 -18.38 -3.08 -6.94
CA LYS A 7 -18.05 -3.56 -7.32
C LYS A 7 -18.12 -4.18 -7.61
N GLU A 8 -18.84 -4.04 -7.68
CA GLU A 8 -18.67 -4.96 -8.32
C GLU A 8 -17.55 -5.59 -8.37
N SER A 9 -17.56 -6.35 -8.29
CA SER A 9 -16.44 -7.11 -8.41
C SER A 9 -15.47 -6.58 -9.35
N ASN A 10 -15.29 -5.37 -9.36
CA ASN A 10 -14.32 -4.79 -10.25
C ASN A 10 -12.96 -5.00 -9.69
N VAL A 11 -12.13 -5.62 -10.48
CA VAL A 11 -10.73 -5.73 -10.15
C VAL A 11 -10.08 -4.44 -10.61
N GLU A 12 -9.68 -3.64 -9.66
CA GLU A 12 -9.00 -2.39 -9.96
C GLU A 12 -7.53 -2.65 -10.22
N THR A 13 -7.00 -1.99 -11.23
CA THR A 13 -5.61 -2.14 -11.63
C THR A 13 -4.90 -0.82 -11.35
N ILE A 14 -3.69 -0.92 -10.80
CA ILE A 14 -2.88 0.25 -10.49
C ILE A 14 -1.68 0.25 -11.41
N GLU A 15 -1.40 1.41 -12.00
CA GLU A 15 -0.24 1.59 -12.85
C GLU A 15 0.96 2.02 -12.00
N LEU A 16 2.06 1.27 -12.10
CA LEU A 16 3.32 1.60 -11.45
C LEU A 16 4.33 1.97 -12.52
N LYS A 17 4.84 3.19 -12.46
CA LYS A 17 5.73 3.70 -13.50
C LYS A 17 7.18 3.37 -13.21
N ARG A 18 7.87 2.85 -14.24
CA ARG A 18 9.29 2.51 -14.16
C ARG A 18 10.00 3.08 -15.38
N GLY A 19 10.41 4.33 -15.31
CA GLY A 19 11.01 5.00 -16.46
C GLY A 19 10.02 5.09 -17.62
N SER A 20 10.36 4.53 -18.77
CA SER A 20 9.48 4.52 -19.94
C SER A 20 8.47 3.38 -19.90
N ASN A 21 8.58 2.49 -18.92
CA ASN A 21 7.68 1.34 -18.79
C ASN A 21 6.64 1.58 -17.73
N SER A 22 5.49 0.93 -17.90
CA SER A 22 4.46 0.88 -16.86
C SER A 22 4.16 -0.57 -16.55
N ILE A 23 4.04 -0.88 -15.27
CA ILE A 23 3.64 -2.20 -14.81
C ILE A 23 2.27 -2.06 -14.17
N TYR A 24 1.36 -2.94 -14.52
CA TYR A 24 0.01 -2.90 -13.96
C TYR A 24 -0.14 -4.03 -12.96
N VAL A 25 -0.58 -3.68 -11.76
CA VAL A 25 -0.81 -4.65 -10.69
C VAL A 25 -2.23 -4.53 -10.21
N GLN A 26 -2.76 -5.61 -9.66
CA GLN A 26 -4.11 -5.59 -9.13
C GLN A 26 -4.12 -4.98 -7.75
N TYR A 27 -5.10 -4.11 -7.51
CA TYR A 27 -5.28 -3.46 -6.23
C TYR A 27 -5.28 -4.47 -5.08
N ASP A 28 -5.99 -5.58 -5.25
CA ASP A 28 -6.13 -6.58 -4.18
C ASP A 28 -4.83 -7.31 -3.88
N ASP A 29 -3.85 -7.25 -4.77
CA ASP A 29 -2.56 -7.90 -4.55
C ASP A 29 -1.58 -7.02 -3.77
N VAL A 30 -1.90 -5.75 -3.56
CA VAL A 30 -1.00 -4.81 -2.89
C VAL A 30 -1.17 -4.92 -1.39
N MET A 31 -0.07 -5.20 -0.69
CA MET A 31 -0.07 -5.18 0.78
C MET A 31 0.21 -3.76 1.26
N PHE A 32 1.35 -3.21 0.85
CA PHE A 32 1.71 -1.84 1.24
C PHE A 32 2.77 -1.29 0.28
N PHE A 33 2.95 0.03 0.35
CA PHE A 33 4.02 0.72 -0.36
C PHE A 33 5.00 1.26 0.66
N GLU A 34 6.26 1.24 0.29
CA GLU A 34 7.35 1.67 1.16
C GLU A 34 8.26 2.63 0.40
N SER A 35 8.75 3.68 1.07
CA SER A 35 9.72 4.57 0.43
C SER A 35 11.04 3.83 0.26
N SER A 36 11.62 3.95 -0.93
CA SER A 36 12.91 3.35 -1.23
C SER A 36 14.05 4.23 -0.70
N THR A 37 15.21 3.64 -0.52
CA THR A 37 16.42 4.41 -0.22
C THR A 37 16.85 5.26 -1.40
N LYS A 38 16.36 4.95 -2.60
CA LYS A 38 16.66 5.73 -3.80
C LYS A 38 15.67 6.87 -3.96
N SER A 39 16.16 8.00 -4.43
CA SER A 39 15.35 9.21 -4.56
C SER A 39 14.18 8.99 -5.51
N HIS A 40 13.00 9.47 -5.12
CA HIS A 40 11.77 9.45 -5.91
C HIS A 40 11.30 8.05 -6.29
N ARG A 41 11.74 7.02 -5.57
CA ARG A 41 11.34 5.65 -5.83
C ARG A 41 10.64 5.03 -4.62
N LEU A 42 9.74 4.12 -4.92
CA LEU A 42 8.98 3.38 -3.92
C LEU A 42 9.08 1.90 -4.19
N LEU A 43 8.78 1.11 -3.16
CA LEU A 43 8.64 -0.34 -3.29
C LEU A 43 7.18 -0.70 -3.09
N ALA A 44 6.60 -1.41 -4.04
CA ALA A 44 5.27 -1.99 -3.89
C ALA A 44 5.45 -3.42 -3.39
N HIS A 45 4.94 -3.69 -2.19
CA HIS A 45 4.96 -5.05 -1.64
C HIS A 45 3.66 -5.74 -2.04
N LEU A 46 3.77 -6.68 -2.95
CA LEU A 46 2.62 -7.42 -3.46
C LEU A 46 2.50 -8.75 -2.75
N ASP A 47 1.53 -9.53 -3.14
CA ASP A 47 1.23 -10.81 -2.48
C ASP A 47 2.44 -11.73 -2.42
N ASN A 48 3.21 -11.80 -3.50
CA ASN A 48 4.36 -12.71 -3.58
C ASN A 48 5.61 -12.09 -4.22
N ARG A 49 5.67 -10.77 -4.34
CA ARG A 49 6.83 -10.10 -4.93
C ARG A 49 6.87 -8.64 -4.55
N GLN A 50 7.99 -7.99 -4.87
CA GLN A 50 8.16 -6.56 -4.70
C GLN A 50 8.51 -5.93 -6.03
N ILE A 51 8.04 -4.70 -6.25
CA ILE A 51 8.34 -3.94 -7.47
C ILE A 51 8.80 -2.57 -7.06
N GLU A 52 9.98 -2.16 -7.53
CA GLU A 52 10.45 -0.79 -7.36
C GLU A 52 9.91 0.05 -8.51
N PHE A 53 9.41 1.24 -8.20
CA PHE A 53 8.80 2.12 -9.21
C PHE A 53 8.98 3.58 -8.80
N TYR A 54 8.65 4.49 -9.71
CA TYR A 54 8.74 5.92 -9.45
C TYR A 54 7.40 6.44 -8.94
N GLY A 55 7.43 7.22 -7.87
CA GLY A 55 6.20 7.81 -7.33
C GLY A 55 6.44 8.40 -5.97
N ASN A 56 5.37 8.81 -5.32
CA ASN A 56 5.44 9.28 -3.94
C ASN A 56 4.24 8.78 -3.14
N LEU A 57 4.46 8.64 -1.84
CA LEU A 57 3.46 8.06 -0.94
C LEU A 57 2.21 8.92 -0.80
N LYS A 58 2.36 10.23 -0.88
CA LYS A 58 1.22 11.14 -0.75
C LYS A 58 0.19 10.89 -1.86
N GLU A 59 0.66 10.75 -3.08
CA GLU A 59 -0.25 10.49 -4.21
C GLU A 59 -0.92 9.14 -4.09
N LEU A 60 -0.17 8.13 -3.65
CA LEU A 60 -0.74 6.79 -3.49
C LEU A 60 -1.83 6.76 -2.42
N ALA A 61 -1.64 7.50 -1.34
CA ALA A 61 -2.65 7.56 -0.29
C ALA A 61 -3.94 8.21 -0.75
N GLN A 62 -3.89 8.98 -1.84
CA GLN A 62 -5.06 9.66 -2.39
C GLN A 62 -5.77 8.87 -3.48
N LEU A 63 -5.18 7.76 -3.93
CA LEU A 63 -5.77 6.98 -5.01
C LEU A 63 -7.07 6.29 -4.63
N ASP A 64 -7.18 5.86 -3.38
CA ASP A 64 -8.31 5.08 -2.94
C ASP A 64 -8.44 5.17 -1.43
N ASP A 65 -9.67 5.06 -0.92
CA ASP A 65 -9.92 5.11 0.52
C ASP A 65 -9.28 3.95 1.26
N GLY A 66 -9.01 2.85 0.59
CA GLY A 66 -8.34 1.71 1.18
C GLY A 66 -6.87 1.94 1.47
N PHE A 67 -6.25 2.90 0.79
CA PHE A 67 -4.85 3.23 1.04
C PHE A 67 -4.75 4.26 2.14
N PHE A 68 -3.94 3.97 3.15
CA PHE A 68 -3.78 4.84 4.30
C PHE A 68 -2.30 5.01 4.63
N ARG A 69 -1.87 6.26 4.75
CA ARG A 69 -0.47 6.56 5.11
C ARG A 69 -0.30 6.46 6.61
N CYS A 70 0.09 5.29 7.06
CA CYS A 70 0.20 5.00 8.49
C CYS A 70 1.56 5.41 9.09
N HIS A 71 2.49 5.80 8.24
CA HIS A 71 3.85 6.16 8.67
C HIS A 71 4.47 7.03 7.57
N ASN A 72 5.50 7.81 7.90
CA ASN A 72 6.19 8.62 6.89
C ASN A 72 6.72 7.76 5.73
N SER A 73 7.05 6.51 6.01
CA SER A 73 7.66 5.62 5.03
C SER A 73 6.71 4.58 4.45
N PHE A 74 5.46 4.53 4.89
CA PHE A 74 4.54 3.46 4.50
C PHE A 74 3.14 3.94 4.19
N VAL A 75 2.56 3.37 3.13
CA VAL A 75 1.13 3.47 2.84
C VAL A 75 0.60 2.03 2.80
N VAL A 76 -0.38 1.73 3.64
CA VAL A 76 -0.94 0.37 3.74
C VAL A 76 -2.21 0.25 2.93
N ASN A 77 -2.47 -0.95 2.42
CA ASN A 77 -3.77 -1.29 1.86
C ASN A 77 -4.58 -1.93 2.98
N ARG A 78 -5.57 -1.19 3.48
CA ARG A 78 -6.38 -1.64 4.62
C ARG A 78 -7.08 -2.97 4.37
N HIS A 79 -7.44 -3.24 3.12
CA HIS A 79 -8.18 -4.45 2.78
C HIS A 79 -7.36 -5.73 2.98
N ASN A 80 -6.04 -5.61 3.01
CA ASN A 80 -5.14 -6.75 3.14
C ASN A 80 -4.48 -6.85 4.50
N ILE A 81 -4.94 -6.04 5.46
CA ILE A 81 -4.41 -6.09 6.82
C ILE A 81 -5.03 -7.29 7.54
N ASP A 82 -4.16 -8.11 8.12
CA ASP A 82 -4.58 -9.24 8.95
C ASP A 82 -4.72 -8.84 10.41
N SER A 83 -3.75 -8.10 10.94
CA SER A 83 -3.78 -7.66 12.33
C SER A 83 -2.95 -6.41 12.52
N VAL A 84 -3.27 -5.68 13.59
CA VAL A 84 -2.53 -4.49 14.00
C VAL A 84 -2.22 -4.61 15.48
N ASP A 85 -0.93 -4.54 15.81
CA ASP A 85 -0.49 -4.49 17.20
C ASP A 85 -0.28 -3.02 17.57
N SER A 86 -1.23 -2.45 18.31
CA SER A 86 -1.18 -1.02 18.62
C SER A 86 -0.03 -0.69 19.56
N LYS A 87 0.36 -1.62 20.42
CA LYS A 87 1.43 -1.39 21.38
C LYS A 87 2.79 -1.33 20.70
N GLU A 88 3.05 -2.29 19.81
CA GLU A 88 4.31 -2.36 19.07
C GLU A 88 4.25 -1.59 17.77
N ARG A 89 3.07 -1.14 17.38
CA ARG A 89 2.82 -0.40 16.14
C ARG A 89 3.21 -1.19 14.89
N ILE A 90 2.88 -2.47 14.91
CA ILE A 90 3.16 -3.38 13.80
C ILE A 90 1.87 -3.71 13.07
N VAL A 91 1.89 -3.54 11.74
CA VAL A 91 0.77 -3.89 10.87
C VAL A 91 1.17 -5.13 10.11
N THR A 92 0.42 -6.22 10.27
CA THR A 92 0.70 -7.49 9.60
C THR A 92 -0.34 -7.73 8.52
N PHE A 93 0.11 -8.17 7.36
CA PHE A 93 -0.74 -8.37 6.20
C PHE A 93 -1.06 -9.84 6.00
N ARG A 94 -2.07 -10.13 5.15
CA ARG A 94 -2.54 -11.50 4.95
C ARG A 94 -1.47 -12.44 4.40
N ASN A 95 -0.44 -11.91 3.76
CA ASN A 95 0.65 -12.74 3.23
C ASN A 95 1.78 -12.95 4.23
N GLY A 96 1.65 -12.43 5.46
CA GLY A 96 2.66 -12.57 6.49
C GLY A 96 3.67 -11.45 6.57
N GLU A 97 3.72 -10.58 5.59
CA GLU A 97 4.59 -9.40 5.66
C GLU A 97 4.07 -8.40 6.68
N HIS A 98 4.95 -7.50 7.10
CA HIS A 98 4.54 -6.47 8.05
C HIS A 98 5.25 -5.16 7.76
N CYS A 99 4.66 -4.09 8.28
CA CYS A 99 5.28 -2.77 8.29
C CYS A 99 4.94 -2.10 9.61
N TYR A 100 5.33 -0.83 9.75
CA TYR A 100 5.17 -0.11 11.01
C TYR A 100 4.26 1.09 10.83
N ALA A 101 3.53 1.42 11.89
CA ALA A 101 2.71 2.63 11.93
C ALA A 101 3.30 3.61 12.93
N SER A 102 3.03 4.90 12.72
CA SER A 102 3.46 5.90 13.70
C SER A 102 2.56 5.85 14.93
N VAL A 103 3.06 6.40 16.03
CA VAL A 103 2.27 6.50 17.26
C VAL A 103 0.94 7.21 17.00
N ARG A 104 1.00 8.27 16.20
CA ARG A 104 -0.19 9.07 15.90
C ARG A 104 -1.20 8.31 15.06
N ASN A 105 -0.73 7.53 14.09
CA ASN A 105 -1.60 6.97 13.06
C ASN A 105 -2.02 5.53 13.29
N VAL A 106 -1.38 4.82 14.22
CA VAL A 106 -1.72 3.41 14.45
C VAL A 106 -3.19 3.24 14.85
N LYS A 107 -3.75 4.20 15.56
CA LYS A 107 -5.14 4.14 16.01
C LYS A 107 -6.13 4.51 14.91
N LYS A 108 -5.66 5.02 13.79
CA LYS A 108 -6.53 5.42 12.69
C LYS A 108 -6.67 4.36 11.60
N ILE A 109 -5.92 3.29 11.72
CA ILE A 109 -5.94 2.23 10.72
C ILE A 109 -7.27 1.45 10.71
#